data_06e73a83de8ee31bf7c31c18aae9cccc
#
_entry.id   06e73a83de8ee31bf7c31c18aae9cccc
#
_cell.length_a   1.000
_cell.length_b   1.000
_cell.length_c   1.000
_cell.angle_alpha   90.00
_cell.angle_beta   90.00
_cell.angle_gamma   90.00
#
_symmetry.space_group_name_H-M   'P 1'
#
loop_
_entity.id
_entity.type
_entity.pdbx_description
1 polymer ?
#
loop_
_entity_poly.entity_id
_entity_poly.type
_entity_poly.pdbx_seq_one_letter_code
_entity_poly.pdbx_strand_id
1 'polypeptide(L)'
;MLKKARIAYTGPALEQGEMPIRDLAPALLAFAHLVESSYRAIGGSNSVQVLLNQDSLRKGSFDITFLLNLDILQQVKLFVASSKDVGLEDLMTVLGWGATVGSAGKGIFWLVQRIRSRRIQSIAPSGDDKAKITLEDGEIIETTKGTIKVLLDVDCRVGLEEIMKPLKKEGVESIELRNPDDADDKAPLVRIPKEEAPVFKAPPAEDVNEASTEREVESLVSIVSINFQNGKWRFSDGSAVFWASMEDKAFNNKVEKGEVSFTNGDMLRVRLRVSQFIKDGKLSSEYVVTKVLEQRKVPKQIKLDFSYRADDENLHD
;
A
#
# COMPACT_ATOMS: atom_id res chain seq x y z
N MET A 1 2.43 17.15 13.60
CA MET A 1 1.25 17.78 12.93
C MET A 1 0.31 16.65 12.58
N LEU A 2 -0.95 16.71 12.95
CA LEU A 2 -1.93 15.65 12.73
C LEU A 2 -2.82 16.03 11.53
N LYS A 3 -3.02 15.09 10.60
CA LYS A 3 -3.96 15.25 9.48
C LYS A 3 -5.02 14.17 9.53
N LYS A 4 -6.17 14.44 8.96
CA LYS A 4 -7.29 13.51 8.91
C LYS A 4 -7.59 13.10 7.47
N ALA A 5 -7.87 11.82 7.26
CA ALA A 5 -8.39 11.27 6.03
C ALA A 5 -9.68 10.51 6.34
N ARG A 6 -10.70 10.61 5.49
CA ARG A 6 -12.01 9.99 5.74
C ARG A 6 -12.47 9.20 4.54
N ILE A 7 -12.76 7.92 4.75
CA ILE A 7 -13.27 6.98 3.75
C ILE A 7 -14.56 6.38 4.26
N ALA A 8 -15.55 6.27 3.38
CA ALA A 8 -16.81 5.61 3.68
C ALA A 8 -17.13 4.54 2.64
N TYR A 9 -17.52 3.35 3.09
CA TYR A 9 -18.19 2.36 2.26
C TYR A 9 -19.69 2.55 2.39
N THR A 10 -20.41 2.51 1.27
CA THR A 10 -21.86 2.74 1.22
C THR A 10 -22.57 1.61 0.49
N GLY A 11 -23.85 1.44 0.80
CA GLY A 11 -24.72 0.44 0.19
C GLY A 11 -25.69 -0.14 1.19
N PRO A 12 -26.77 -0.80 0.73
CA PRO A 12 -27.84 -1.28 1.60
C PRO A 12 -27.39 -2.28 2.66
N ALA A 13 -26.34 -3.08 2.40
CA ALA A 13 -25.79 -3.99 3.42
C ALA A 13 -25.14 -3.26 4.60
N LEU A 14 -24.87 -1.96 4.50
CA LEU A 14 -24.18 -1.16 5.51
C LEU A 14 -25.10 -0.16 6.24
N GLU A 15 -26.42 -0.17 5.96
CA GLU A 15 -27.38 0.76 6.57
C GLU A 15 -27.44 0.65 8.10
N GLN A 16 -27.15 -0.53 8.64
CA GLN A 16 -27.07 -0.76 10.09
C GLN A 16 -25.70 -0.40 10.68
N GLY A 17 -24.73 -0.02 9.84
CA GLY A 17 -23.36 0.30 10.27
C GLY A 17 -22.53 -0.94 10.61
N GLU A 18 -22.90 -2.11 10.08
CA GLU A 18 -22.21 -3.37 10.33
C GLU A 18 -21.47 -3.84 9.06
N MET A 19 -20.23 -4.29 9.23
CA MET A 19 -19.43 -4.95 8.19
C MET A 19 -18.64 -6.09 8.85
N PRO A 20 -18.58 -7.28 8.23
CA PRO A 20 -17.76 -8.36 8.76
C PRO A 20 -16.29 -7.93 8.89
N ILE A 21 -15.69 -8.16 10.05
CA ILE A 21 -14.31 -7.75 10.33
C ILE A 21 -13.31 -8.35 9.35
N ARG A 22 -13.59 -9.54 8.82
CA ARG A 22 -12.75 -10.21 7.81
C ARG A 22 -12.70 -9.48 6.47
N ASP A 23 -13.72 -8.67 6.18
CA ASP A 23 -13.78 -7.87 4.94
C ASP A 23 -13.24 -6.47 5.18
N LEU A 24 -13.45 -5.92 6.37
CA LEU A 24 -13.02 -4.59 6.75
C LEU A 24 -11.53 -4.52 7.11
N ALA A 25 -11.05 -5.40 7.98
CA ALA A 25 -9.70 -5.30 8.52
C ALA A 25 -8.60 -5.30 7.42
N PRO A 26 -8.68 -6.14 6.37
CA PRO A 26 -7.73 -6.06 5.26
C PRO A 26 -7.73 -4.70 4.55
N ALA A 27 -8.91 -4.08 4.38
CA ALA A 27 -9.02 -2.78 3.73
C ALA A 27 -8.46 -1.65 4.58
N LEU A 28 -8.60 -1.72 5.92
CA LEU A 28 -7.98 -0.76 6.84
C LEU A 28 -6.45 -0.86 6.80
N LEU A 29 -5.91 -2.08 6.83
CA LEU A 29 -4.48 -2.33 6.71
C LEU A 29 -3.94 -1.88 5.35
N ALA A 30 -4.69 -2.13 4.28
CA ALA A 30 -4.34 -1.68 2.94
C ALA A 30 -4.32 -0.14 2.84
N PHE A 31 -5.23 0.54 3.52
CA PHE A 31 -5.19 2.00 3.57
C PHE A 31 -3.94 2.51 4.29
N ALA A 32 -3.59 1.93 5.44
CA ALA A 32 -2.35 2.28 6.14
C ALA A 32 -1.13 2.03 5.25
N HIS A 33 -1.08 0.88 4.57
CA HIS A 33 -0.01 0.55 3.63
C HIS A 33 0.06 1.55 2.45
N LEU A 34 -1.08 1.92 1.86
CA LEU A 34 -1.15 2.94 0.80
C LEU A 34 -0.58 4.28 1.27
N VAL A 35 -0.94 4.72 2.47
CA VAL A 35 -0.44 5.97 3.07
C VAL A 35 1.08 5.94 3.22
N GLU A 36 1.62 4.87 3.81
CA GLU A 36 3.06 4.69 4.03
C GLU A 36 3.82 4.60 2.69
N SER A 37 3.33 3.81 1.75
CA SER A 37 3.94 3.64 0.43
C SER A 37 3.88 4.93 -0.38
N SER A 38 2.76 5.66 -0.34
CA SER A 38 2.63 6.97 -0.99
C SER A 38 3.62 7.97 -0.43
N TYR A 39 3.80 8.02 0.90
CA TYR A 39 4.76 8.90 1.53
C TYR A 39 6.20 8.60 1.10
N ARG A 40 6.57 7.32 1.04
CA ARG A 40 7.87 6.89 0.51
C ARG A 40 8.03 7.23 -0.97
N ALA A 41 7.02 6.98 -1.80
CA ALA A 41 7.06 7.22 -3.24
C ALA A 41 7.30 8.70 -3.58
N ILE A 42 6.75 9.62 -2.78
CA ILE A 42 6.96 11.06 -2.99
C ILE A 42 8.28 11.58 -2.42
N GLY A 43 9.02 10.76 -1.68
CA GLY A 43 10.34 11.09 -1.14
C GLY A 43 10.36 11.34 0.37
N GLY A 44 9.30 10.98 1.07
CA GLY A 44 9.29 10.99 2.53
C GLY A 44 10.27 9.97 3.12
N SER A 45 11.02 10.37 4.14
CA SER A 45 12.14 9.60 4.69
C SER A 45 11.80 8.75 5.91
N ASN A 46 10.60 8.88 6.50
CA ASN A 46 10.21 8.22 7.73
C ASN A 46 8.80 7.63 7.68
N SER A 47 8.47 6.80 8.69
CA SER A 47 7.15 6.18 8.82
C SER A 47 6.08 7.22 9.18
N VAL A 48 4.97 7.16 8.46
CA VAL A 48 3.72 7.84 8.83
C VAL A 48 2.94 6.88 9.70
N GLN A 49 2.54 7.32 10.89
CA GLN A 49 1.62 6.56 11.72
C GLN A 49 0.19 6.78 11.23
N VAL A 50 -0.53 5.70 10.98
CA VAL A 50 -1.95 5.72 10.63
C VAL A 50 -2.74 5.18 11.81
N LEU A 51 -3.53 6.03 12.42
CA LEU A 51 -4.33 5.71 13.61
C LEU A 51 -5.81 5.75 13.25
N LEU A 52 -6.59 4.87 13.84
CA LEU A 52 -8.04 4.89 13.71
C LEU A 52 -8.63 5.84 14.77
N ASN A 53 -9.51 6.76 14.34
CA ASN A 53 -10.22 7.59 15.28
C ASN A 53 -11.41 6.81 15.88
N GLN A 54 -11.50 6.76 17.21
CA GLN A 54 -12.56 6.03 17.91
C GLN A 54 -13.98 6.55 17.59
N ASP A 55 -14.12 7.82 17.23
CA ASP A 55 -15.39 8.47 16.93
C ASP A 55 -15.81 8.31 15.46
N SER A 56 -15.10 7.48 14.70
CA SER A 56 -15.24 7.40 13.25
C SER A 56 -16.42 6.55 12.76
N LEU A 57 -17.06 5.77 13.62
CA LEU A 57 -18.16 4.90 13.21
C LEU A 57 -19.51 5.63 13.31
N ARG A 58 -20.05 6.07 12.17
CA ARG A 58 -21.35 6.77 12.08
C ARG A 58 -22.44 5.83 11.53
N LYS A 59 -23.69 6.02 11.97
CA LYS A 59 -24.85 5.28 11.46
C LYS A 59 -25.12 5.60 9.98
N GLY A 60 -25.40 4.56 9.18
CA GLY A 60 -25.89 4.68 7.79
C GLY A 60 -24.82 4.53 6.71
N SER A 61 -23.55 4.52 7.07
CA SER A 61 -22.43 4.17 6.20
C SER A 61 -21.29 3.63 7.05
N PHE A 62 -20.45 2.77 6.50
CA PHE A 62 -19.23 2.37 7.19
C PHE A 62 -18.17 3.44 6.96
N ASP A 63 -18.22 4.48 7.80
CA ASP A 63 -17.45 5.73 7.66
C ASP A 63 -16.28 5.72 8.64
N ILE A 64 -15.09 5.86 8.12
CA ILE A 64 -13.85 5.69 8.88
C ILE A 64 -12.98 6.94 8.73
N THR A 65 -12.65 7.54 9.87
CA THR A 65 -11.69 8.64 9.93
C THR A 65 -10.35 8.13 10.44
N PHE A 66 -9.33 8.30 9.63
CA PHE A 66 -7.95 8.02 9.99
C PHE A 66 -7.23 9.29 10.43
N LEU A 67 -6.33 9.14 11.39
CA LEU A 67 -5.43 10.18 11.84
C LEU A 67 -4.03 9.84 11.34
N LEU A 68 -3.44 10.74 10.56
CA LEU A 68 -2.10 10.60 10.01
C LEU A 68 -1.14 11.48 10.80
N ASN A 69 -0.07 10.88 11.32
CA ASN A 69 0.92 11.58 12.13
C ASN A 69 2.34 11.19 11.70
N LEU A 70 3.23 12.17 11.66
CA LEU A 70 4.66 11.92 11.50
C LEU A 70 5.30 11.68 12.87
N ASP A 71 6.28 10.80 12.92
CA ASP A 71 7.10 10.60 14.11
C ASP A 71 7.72 11.93 14.58
N ILE A 72 7.88 12.08 15.91
CA ILE A 72 8.42 13.29 16.56
C ILE A 72 9.79 13.66 15.99
N LEU A 73 10.65 12.69 15.74
CA LEU A 73 11.97 12.92 15.13
C LEU A 73 11.87 13.56 13.74
N GLN A 74 10.85 13.19 12.97
CA GLN A 74 10.61 13.80 11.66
C GLN A 74 10.05 15.20 11.79
N GLN A 75 9.16 15.43 12.72
CA GLN A 75 8.65 16.78 12.96
C GLN A 75 9.79 17.75 13.33
N VAL A 76 10.75 17.30 14.14
CA VAL A 76 11.93 18.08 14.49
C VAL A 76 12.84 18.30 13.28
N LYS A 77 13.07 17.27 12.45
CA LYS A 77 13.85 17.40 11.21
C LYS A 77 13.23 18.39 10.24
N LEU A 78 11.91 18.31 10.00
CA LEU A 78 11.19 19.26 9.16
C LEU A 78 11.24 20.69 9.71
N PHE A 79 11.26 20.86 11.02
CA PHE A 79 11.37 22.16 11.65
C PHE A 79 12.78 22.78 11.52
N VAL A 80 13.82 21.93 11.57
CA VAL A 80 15.24 22.35 11.49
C VAL A 80 15.73 22.47 10.05
N ALA A 81 15.20 21.62 9.15
CA ALA A 81 15.59 21.62 7.73
C ALA A 81 14.93 22.81 7.01
N SER A 82 15.75 23.76 6.60
CA SER A 82 15.33 24.87 5.72
C SER A 82 15.07 24.43 4.26
N SER A 83 15.02 23.14 3.98
CA SER A 83 14.88 22.53 2.65
C SER A 83 13.50 21.92 2.43
N LYS A 84 13.10 21.79 1.17
CA LYS A 84 11.84 21.23 0.66
C LYS A 84 11.65 19.73 1.03
N ASP A 85 11.62 19.42 2.31
CA ASP A 85 11.30 18.07 2.76
C ASP A 85 9.78 17.83 2.61
N VAL A 86 9.45 16.65 2.08
CA VAL A 86 8.07 16.22 1.87
C VAL A 86 7.35 16.11 3.20
N GLY A 87 6.25 16.84 3.33
CA GLY A 87 5.42 16.89 4.53
C GLY A 87 4.10 16.11 4.39
N LEU A 88 3.31 16.12 5.48
CA LEU A 88 1.95 15.54 5.43
C LEU A 88 1.02 16.28 4.47
N GLU A 89 1.23 17.56 4.18
CA GLU A 89 0.43 18.31 3.21
C GLU A 89 0.59 17.76 1.80
N ASP A 90 1.83 17.43 1.41
CA ASP A 90 2.11 16.83 0.10
C ASP A 90 1.45 15.45 0.00
N LEU A 91 1.54 14.66 1.06
CA LEU A 91 0.89 13.36 1.16
C LEU A 91 -0.64 13.49 1.04
N MET A 92 -1.25 14.41 1.79
CA MET A 92 -2.70 14.65 1.72
C MET A 92 -3.15 15.06 0.32
N THR A 93 -2.35 15.88 -0.36
CA THR A 93 -2.62 16.31 -1.73
C THR A 93 -2.58 15.13 -2.69
N VAL A 94 -1.56 14.29 -2.59
CA VAL A 94 -1.40 13.11 -3.45
C VAL A 94 -2.51 12.08 -3.21
N LEU A 95 -2.93 11.90 -1.98
CA LEU A 95 -4.03 10.98 -1.64
C LEU A 95 -5.42 11.53 -1.99
N GLY A 96 -5.59 12.86 -2.14
CA GLY A 96 -6.86 13.48 -2.54
C GLY A 96 -7.56 14.30 -1.47
N TRP A 97 -6.94 14.50 -0.30
CA TRP A 97 -7.43 15.37 0.78
C TRP A 97 -6.67 16.70 0.88
N GLY A 98 -6.03 17.14 -0.21
CA GLY A 98 -5.29 18.40 -0.24
C GLY A 98 -6.20 19.61 0.03
N ALA A 99 -5.67 20.58 0.80
CA ALA A 99 -6.40 21.77 1.22
C ALA A 99 -6.48 22.89 0.15
N THR A 100 -5.77 22.75 -0.98
CA THR A 100 -5.72 23.81 -2.00
C THR A 100 -7.02 23.83 -2.81
N VAL A 101 -7.60 25.02 -2.99
CA VAL A 101 -8.81 25.23 -3.80
C VAL A 101 -8.61 24.64 -5.20
N GLY A 102 -9.48 23.71 -5.61
CA GLY A 102 -9.43 23.03 -6.89
C GLY A 102 -8.56 21.77 -6.94
N SER A 103 -7.86 21.40 -5.86
CA SER A 103 -7.09 20.15 -5.75
C SER A 103 -7.77 19.09 -4.88
N ALA A 104 -8.76 19.47 -4.07
CA ALA A 104 -9.53 18.53 -3.27
C ALA A 104 -10.18 17.48 -4.17
N GLY A 105 -9.99 16.20 -3.83
CA GLY A 105 -10.48 15.07 -4.62
C GLY A 105 -9.63 14.69 -5.85
N LYS A 106 -8.64 15.50 -6.26
CA LYS A 106 -7.79 15.22 -7.44
C LYS A 106 -6.49 14.47 -7.12
N GLY A 107 -6.51 13.57 -6.13
CA GLY A 107 -5.39 12.70 -5.80
C GLY A 107 -5.40 11.40 -6.60
N ILE A 108 -4.69 10.39 -6.05
CA ILE A 108 -4.46 9.10 -6.73
C ILE A 108 -5.77 8.35 -7.03
N PHE A 109 -6.75 8.38 -6.14
CA PHE A 109 -8.03 7.70 -6.36
C PHE A 109 -8.75 8.26 -7.58
N TRP A 110 -8.88 9.59 -7.66
CA TRP A 110 -9.46 10.27 -8.80
C TRP A 110 -8.66 10.03 -10.08
N LEU A 111 -7.33 10.07 -10.00
CA LEU A 111 -6.48 9.89 -11.17
C LEU A 111 -6.66 8.50 -11.78
N VAL A 112 -6.62 7.45 -10.96
CA VAL A 112 -6.84 6.06 -11.42
C VAL A 112 -8.24 5.90 -12.00
N GLN A 113 -9.27 6.43 -11.33
CA GLN A 113 -10.65 6.45 -11.81
C GLN A 113 -10.76 7.18 -13.15
N ARG A 114 -10.05 8.30 -13.34
CA ARG A 114 -10.10 9.10 -14.56
C ARG A 114 -9.37 8.44 -15.72
N ILE A 115 -8.20 7.86 -15.49
CA ILE A 115 -7.45 7.10 -16.52
C ILE A 115 -8.25 5.87 -16.94
N ARG A 116 -8.87 5.16 -16.01
CA ARG A 116 -9.55 3.87 -16.23
C ARG A 116 -8.59 2.84 -16.86
N SER A 117 -9.04 2.19 -17.94
CA SER A 117 -8.24 1.21 -18.71
C SER A 117 -7.60 1.79 -19.96
N ARG A 118 -7.63 3.13 -20.12
CA ARG A 118 -7.07 3.80 -21.29
C ARG A 118 -5.54 3.79 -21.22
N ARG A 119 -4.92 3.72 -22.39
CA ARG A 119 -3.46 3.77 -22.49
C ARG A 119 -2.94 5.18 -22.27
N ILE A 120 -1.84 5.27 -21.51
CA ILE A 120 -1.10 6.51 -21.38
C ILE A 120 -0.18 6.62 -22.59
N GLN A 121 -0.36 7.66 -23.39
CA GLN A 121 0.48 7.94 -24.54
C GLN A 121 1.78 8.63 -24.13
N SER A 122 1.69 9.60 -23.19
CA SER A 122 2.87 10.31 -22.69
C SER A 122 2.62 10.94 -21.33
N ILE A 123 3.71 11.14 -20.59
CA ILE A 123 3.74 11.90 -19.34
C ILE A 123 4.80 12.98 -19.50
N ALA A 124 4.43 14.24 -19.33
CA ALA A 124 5.32 15.38 -19.46
C ALA A 124 5.24 16.31 -18.25
N PRO A 125 6.35 16.92 -17.81
CA PRO A 125 6.31 17.97 -16.78
C PRO A 125 5.53 19.20 -17.28
N SER A 126 4.80 19.86 -16.39
CA SER A 126 3.99 21.04 -16.67
C SER A 126 4.19 22.11 -15.59
N GLY A 127 5.44 22.52 -15.35
CA GLY A 127 5.85 23.42 -14.26
C GLY A 127 6.58 22.69 -13.11
N ASP A 128 6.78 23.41 -12.00
CA ASP A 128 7.65 22.92 -10.93
C ASP A 128 7.16 21.64 -10.26
N ASP A 129 5.87 21.57 -9.94
CA ASP A 129 5.27 20.41 -9.26
C ASP A 129 4.13 19.74 -10.05
N LYS A 130 3.84 20.20 -11.27
CA LYS A 130 2.75 19.68 -12.11
C LYS A 130 3.26 18.77 -13.21
N ALA A 131 2.39 17.86 -13.62
CA ALA A 131 2.59 16.98 -14.78
C ALA A 131 1.30 16.85 -15.59
N LYS A 132 1.46 16.59 -16.88
CA LYS A 132 0.38 16.30 -17.82
C LYS A 132 0.49 14.87 -18.30
N ILE A 133 -0.60 14.13 -18.20
CA ILE A 133 -0.76 12.80 -18.78
C ILE A 133 -1.59 12.97 -20.03
N THR A 134 -1.06 12.54 -21.17
CA THR A 134 -1.82 12.45 -22.42
C THR A 134 -2.26 11.01 -22.61
N LEU A 135 -3.54 10.79 -22.78
CA LEU A 135 -4.13 9.47 -23.04
C LEU A 135 -4.23 9.20 -24.54
N GLU A 136 -4.44 7.93 -24.92
CA GLU A 136 -4.51 7.49 -26.32
C GLU A 136 -5.67 8.15 -27.13
N ASP A 137 -6.72 8.59 -26.45
CA ASP A 137 -7.85 9.31 -27.03
C ASP A 137 -7.63 10.82 -27.15
N GLY A 138 -6.41 11.30 -26.77
CA GLY A 138 -6.05 12.71 -26.81
C GLY A 138 -6.47 13.50 -25.57
N GLU A 139 -7.16 12.90 -24.60
CA GLU A 139 -7.46 13.59 -23.34
C GLU A 139 -6.18 13.92 -22.57
N ILE A 140 -6.10 15.15 -22.06
CA ILE A 140 -5.00 15.61 -21.23
C ILE A 140 -5.48 15.76 -19.80
N ILE A 141 -4.83 15.06 -18.87
CA ILE A 141 -5.09 15.12 -17.43
C ILE A 141 -3.94 15.84 -16.75
N GLU A 142 -4.22 16.93 -16.05
CA GLU A 142 -3.24 17.61 -15.21
C GLU A 142 -3.27 17.06 -13.79
N THR A 143 -2.08 16.78 -13.24
CA THR A 143 -1.90 16.27 -11.89
C THR A 143 -0.56 16.74 -11.32
N THR A 144 -0.20 16.33 -10.09
CA THR A 144 1.11 16.63 -9.50
C THR A 144 2.14 15.56 -9.86
N LYS A 145 3.42 15.94 -9.84
CA LYS A 145 4.53 14.98 -9.98
C LYS A 145 4.49 13.91 -8.88
N GLY A 146 4.08 14.31 -7.66
CA GLY A 146 3.88 13.38 -6.54
C GLY A 146 2.81 12.33 -6.85
N THR A 147 1.66 12.72 -7.40
CA THR A 147 0.58 11.79 -7.77
C THR A 147 1.04 10.82 -8.88
N ILE A 148 1.87 11.28 -9.82
CA ILE A 148 2.47 10.39 -10.84
C ILE A 148 3.38 9.35 -10.16
N LYS A 149 4.23 9.76 -9.22
CA LYS A 149 5.11 8.81 -8.50
C LYS A 149 4.29 7.73 -7.79
N VAL A 150 3.18 8.10 -7.16
CA VAL A 150 2.27 7.16 -6.50
C VAL A 150 1.54 6.27 -7.52
N LEU A 151 1.12 6.81 -8.67
CA LEU A 151 0.53 6.03 -9.76
C LEU A 151 1.47 4.93 -10.26
N LEU A 152 2.76 5.25 -10.38
CA LEU A 152 3.80 4.36 -10.88
C LEU A 152 4.35 3.41 -9.80
N ASP A 153 4.03 3.64 -8.53
CA ASP A 153 4.48 2.79 -7.42
C ASP A 153 3.56 1.58 -7.25
N VAL A 154 4.16 0.37 -7.29
CA VAL A 154 3.39 -0.88 -7.23
C VAL A 154 2.77 -1.12 -5.87
N ASP A 155 3.49 -0.82 -4.80
CA ASP A 155 2.96 -1.00 -3.44
C ASP A 155 1.71 -0.13 -3.26
N CYS A 156 1.76 1.10 -3.81
CA CYS A 156 0.60 1.98 -3.84
C CYS A 156 -0.55 1.40 -4.68
N ARG A 157 -0.26 0.80 -5.83
CA ARG A 157 -1.27 0.18 -6.69
C ARG A 157 -1.91 -1.05 -6.03
N VAL A 158 -1.11 -1.88 -5.35
CA VAL A 158 -1.60 -3.01 -4.56
C VAL A 158 -2.48 -2.52 -3.41
N GLY A 159 -2.06 -1.49 -2.68
CA GLY A 159 -2.86 -0.88 -1.62
C GLY A 159 -4.21 -0.38 -2.13
N LEU A 160 -4.24 0.28 -3.29
CA LEU A 160 -5.49 0.73 -3.93
C LEU A 160 -6.42 -0.43 -4.28
N GLU A 161 -5.89 -1.52 -4.87
CA GLU A 161 -6.67 -2.71 -5.20
C GLU A 161 -7.28 -3.35 -3.96
N GLU A 162 -6.49 -3.48 -2.88
CA GLU A 162 -6.94 -4.08 -1.62
C GLU A 162 -8.06 -3.26 -0.95
N ILE A 163 -7.98 -1.93 -1.00
CA ILE A 163 -9.02 -1.01 -0.50
C ILE A 163 -10.34 -1.22 -1.26
N MET A 164 -10.31 -1.63 -2.53
CA MET A 164 -11.52 -1.89 -3.32
C MET A 164 -12.17 -3.25 -3.02
N LYS A 165 -11.52 -4.16 -2.30
CA LYS A 165 -12.02 -5.52 -2.05
C LYS A 165 -13.40 -5.58 -1.39
N PRO A 166 -13.76 -4.74 -0.41
CA PRO A 166 -15.11 -4.74 0.16
C PRO A 166 -16.22 -4.52 -0.87
N LEU A 167 -15.94 -3.81 -1.98
CA LEU A 167 -16.92 -3.61 -3.06
C LEU A 167 -17.34 -4.91 -3.79
N LYS A 168 -16.58 -6.00 -3.63
CA LYS A 168 -16.96 -7.31 -4.18
C LYS A 168 -18.12 -7.95 -3.44
N LYS A 169 -18.45 -7.46 -2.24
CA LYS A 169 -19.56 -7.98 -1.44
C LYS A 169 -20.90 -7.52 -1.97
N GLU A 170 -21.90 -8.37 -1.82
CA GLU A 170 -23.28 -8.03 -2.13
C GLU A 170 -23.77 -6.93 -1.19
N GLY A 171 -24.48 -5.96 -1.74
CA GLY A 171 -25.01 -4.84 -0.97
C GLY A 171 -24.01 -3.77 -0.55
N VAL A 172 -22.72 -3.87 -0.96
CA VAL A 172 -21.74 -2.77 -0.91
C VAL A 172 -21.62 -2.17 -2.29
N GLU A 173 -21.96 -0.89 -2.44
CA GLU A 173 -22.16 -0.25 -3.75
C GLU A 173 -21.06 0.74 -4.13
N SER A 174 -20.47 1.44 -3.16
CA SER A 174 -19.39 2.37 -3.47
C SER A 174 -18.44 2.59 -2.29
N ILE A 175 -17.26 3.10 -2.62
CA ILE A 175 -16.32 3.72 -1.68
C ILE A 175 -16.27 5.21 -1.96
N GLU A 176 -16.25 6.01 -0.92
CA GLU A 176 -16.25 7.46 -1.00
C GLU A 176 -15.09 8.04 -0.18
N LEU A 177 -14.36 8.95 -0.79
CA LEU A 177 -13.45 9.83 -0.06
C LEU A 177 -14.26 11.05 0.38
N ARG A 178 -14.28 11.34 1.66
CA ARG A 178 -15.06 12.42 2.25
C ARG A 178 -14.17 13.46 2.88
N ASN A 179 -14.67 14.69 2.96
CA ASN A 179 -13.97 15.73 3.71
C ASN A 179 -14.07 15.41 5.21
N PRO A 180 -12.93 15.23 5.93
CA PRO A 180 -12.95 14.90 7.35
C PRO A 180 -13.49 16.03 8.24
N ASP A 181 -13.47 17.27 7.74
CA ASP A 181 -13.94 18.47 8.46
C ASP A 181 -15.39 18.84 8.11
N ASP A 182 -16.04 18.13 7.17
CA ASP A 182 -17.44 18.37 6.82
C ASP A 182 -18.36 17.48 7.68
N ALA A 183 -19.02 18.13 8.65
CA ALA A 183 -19.97 17.46 9.52
C ALA A 183 -21.30 17.12 8.82
N ASP A 184 -21.66 17.85 7.77
CA ASP A 184 -22.95 17.76 7.09
C ASP A 184 -22.97 16.75 5.94
N ASP A 185 -21.83 16.14 5.61
CA ASP A 185 -21.70 15.09 4.58
C ASP A 185 -22.31 15.44 3.21
N LYS A 186 -22.15 16.69 2.77
CA LYS A 186 -22.86 17.24 1.61
C LYS A 186 -22.55 16.50 0.30
N ALA A 187 -21.29 16.24 0.02
CA ALA A 187 -20.87 15.51 -1.17
C ALA A 187 -19.47 14.91 -0.97
N PRO A 188 -19.23 13.67 -1.44
CA PRO A 188 -17.90 13.10 -1.39
C PRO A 188 -16.93 13.86 -2.30
N LEU A 189 -15.66 13.92 -1.91
CA LEU A 189 -14.57 14.42 -2.74
C LEU A 189 -14.38 13.56 -4.01
N VAL A 190 -14.48 12.24 -3.81
CA VAL A 190 -14.44 11.21 -4.86
C VAL A 190 -15.40 10.12 -4.48
N ARG A 191 -16.19 9.64 -5.45
CA ARG A 191 -17.02 8.45 -5.32
C ARG A 191 -16.60 7.42 -6.36
N ILE A 192 -16.34 6.21 -5.92
CA ILE A 192 -15.95 5.07 -6.76
C ILE A 192 -17.04 4.02 -6.63
N PRO A 193 -17.92 3.87 -7.62
CA PRO A 193 -18.94 2.84 -7.61
C PRO A 193 -18.31 1.45 -7.83
N LYS A 194 -19.02 0.41 -7.41
CA LYS A 194 -18.60 -1.00 -7.49
C LYS A 194 -18.15 -1.40 -8.89
N GLU A 195 -18.83 -0.91 -9.91
CA GLU A 195 -18.55 -1.19 -11.32
C GLU A 195 -17.16 -0.68 -11.76
N GLU A 196 -16.64 0.34 -11.09
CA GLU A 196 -15.34 0.92 -11.36
C GLU A 196 -14.20 0.29 -10.54
N ALA A 197 -14.49 -0.56 -9.55
CA ALA A 197 -13.47 -1.23 -8.75
C ALA A 197 -12.42 -1.99 -9.59
N PRO A 198 -12.76 -2.66 -10.71
CA PRO A 198 -11.76 -3.34 -11.54
C PRO A 198 -10.67 -2.44 -12.12
N VAL A 199 -10.93 -1.13 -12.25
CA VAL A 199 -9.97 -0.14 -12.76
C VAL A 199 -8.77 0.03 -11.80
N PHE A 200 -8.98 -0.28 -10.53
CA PHE A 200 -7.97 -0.16 -9.47
C PHE A 200 -7.07 -1.38 -9.33
N LYS A 201 -7.27 -2.41 -10.16
CA LYS A 201 -6.42 -3.60 -10.16
C LYS A 201 -4.96 -3.21 -10.37
N ALA A 202 -4.09 -3.77 -9.53
CA ALA A 202 -2.65 -3.60 -9.68
C ALA A 202 -2.16 -4.32 -10.93
N PRO A 203 -1.17 -3.77 -11.65
CA PRO A 203 -0.60 -4.44 -12.82
C PRO A 203 0.17 -5.70 -12.40
N PRO A 204 0.16 -6.76 -13.22
CA PRO A 204 0.97 -7.95 -12.97
C PRO A 204 2.47 -7.64 -13.08
N ALA A 205 3.29 -8.32 -12.27
CA ALA A 205 4.73 -8.09 -12.16
C ALA A 205 5.58 -8.64 -13.33
N GLU A 206 4.98 -9.22 -14.36
CA GLU A 206 5.70 -10.12 -15.29
C GLU A 206 6.16 -9.50 -16.63
N ASP A 207 5.82 -8.25 -16.94
CA ASP A 207 6.13 -7.68 -18.26
C ASP A 207 7.14 -6.53 -18.22
N VAL A 208 8.43 -6.85 -18.42
CA VAL A 208 9.54 -5.86 -18.37
C VAL A 208 9.99 -5.45 -19.77
N ASN A 209 9.93 -4.17 -20.16
CA ASN A 209 10.73 -3.67 -21.27
C ASN A 209 11.18 -2.19 -21.25
N GLU A 210 10.63 -1.29 -20.47
CA GLU A 210 11.16 0.09 -20.39
C GLU A 210 11.08 0.61 -18.94
N ALA A 211 12.22 0.69 -18.26
CA ALA A 211 12.30 1.21 -16.91
C ALA A 211 12.00 2.72 -16.90
N SER A 212 10.96 3.13 -16.18
CA SER A 212 10.65 4.54 -15.95
C SER A 212 11.20 5.05 -14.62
N THR A 213 11.31 4.16 -13.62
CA THR A 213 11.87 4.46 -12.29
C THR A 213 12.52 3.23 -11.69
N GLU A 214 13.69 3.40 -11.11
CA GLU A 214 14.41 2.36 -10.38
C GLU A 214 14.72 2.86 -8.97
N ARG A 215 14.48 2.04 -7.96
CA ARG A 215 14.82 2.36 -6.58
C ARG A 215 15.34 1.13 -5.85
N GLU A 216 16.27 1.34 -4.92
CA GLU A 216 16.68 0.32 -3.96
C GLU A 216 16.03 0.59 -2.60
N VAL A 217 15.48 -0.45 -2.00
CA VAL A 217 14.89 -0.40 -0.66
C VAL A 217 15.38 -1.60 0.16
N GLU A 218 15.56 -1.41 1.46
CA GLU A 218 15.74 -2.52 2.38
C GLU A 218 14.36 -2.98 2.87
N SER A 219 14.09 -4.28 2.74
CA SER A 219 12.81 -4.87 3.11
C SER A 219 13.04 -6.16 3.91
N LEU A 220 12.14 -6.44 4.83
CA LEU A 220 12.04 -7.71 5.53
C LEU A 220 10.95 -8.52 4.84
N VAL A 221 11.33 -9.64 4.23
CA VAL A 221 10.42 -10.48 3.44
C VAL A 221 10.40 -11.90 3.95
N SER A 222 9.24 -12.53 3.97
CA SER A 222 9.09 -13.97 4.20
C SER A 222 9.15 -14.73 2.89
N ILE A 223 9.70 -15.94 2.92
CA ILE A 223 9.80 -16.81 1.76
C ILE A 223 8.50 -17.60 1.61
N VAL A 224 7.79 -17.39 0.50
CA VAL A 224 6.57 -18.13 0.17
C VAL A 224 6.88 -19.37 -0.67
N SER A 225 7.75 -19.25 -1.66
CA SER A 225 8.24 -20.38 -2.45
C SER A 225 9.60 -20.08 -3.09
N ILE A 226 10.39 -21.11 -3.29
CA ILE A 226 11.70 -21.04 -3.90
C ILE A 226 11.68 -21.81 -5.22
N ASN A 227 12.19 -21.21 -6.29
CA ASN A 227 12.41 -21.89 -7.55
C ASN A 227 13.90 -21.80 -7.89
N PHE A 228 14.58 -22.94 -7.76
CA PHE A 228 16.02 -23.05 -8.05
C PHE A 228 16.34 -23.10 -9.55
N GLN A 229 15.36 -23.41 -10.41
CA GLN A 229 15.60 -23.61 -11.84
C GLN A 229 15.64 -22.31 -12.63
N ASN A 230 14.78 -21.33 -12.28
CA ASN A 230 14.66 -20.07 -13.03
C ASN A 230 15.12 -18.84 -12.26
N GLY A 231 15.65 -19.00 -11.03
CA GLY A 231 16.16 -17.90 -10.21
C GLY A 231 15.11 -16.92 -9.69
N LYS A 232 13.81 -17.21 -9.90
CA LYS A 232 12.72 -16.38 -9.36
C LYS A 232 12.12 -17.01 -8.11
N TRP A 233 12.10 -16.27 -7.04
CA TRP A 233 11.56 -16.68 -5.76
C TRP A 233 10.30 -15.86 -5.44
N ARG A 234 9.39 -16.46 -4.72
CA ARG A 234 8.15 -15.80 -4.30
C ARG A 234 8.28 -15.37 -2.85
N PHE A 235 8.11 -14.09 -2.61
CA PHE A 235 8.24 -13.45 -1.31
C PHE A 235 6.93 -12.82 -0.87
N SER A 236 6.82 -12.56 0.44
CA SER A 236 5.79 -11.69 1.02
C SER A 236 6.45 -10.69 1.96
N ASP A 237 6.09 -9.42 1.85
CA ASP A 237 6.48 -8.37 2.80
C ASP A 237 5.46 -8.17 3.92
N GLY A 238 4.51 -9.09 4.05
CA GLY A 238 3.40 -9.02 5.00
C GLY A 238 2.14 -8.35 4.45
N SER A 239 2.27 -7.54 3.40
CA SER A 239 1.17 -6.82 2.76
C SER A 239 0.82 -7.41 1.40
N ALA A 240 1.83 -7.81 0.64
CA ALA A 240 1.71 -8.35 -0.69
C ALA A 240 2.60 -9.58 -0.90
N VAL A 241 2.23 -10.38 -1.88
CA VAL A 241 3.04 -11.50 -2.36
C VAL A 241 3.53 -11.17 -3.76
N PHE A 242 4.84 -11.23 -3.97
CA PHE A 242 5.47 -10.86 -5.24
C PHE A 242 6.58 -11.84 -5.64
N TRP A 243 6.89 -11.87 -6.92
CA TRP A 243 8.03 -12.60 -7.46
C TRP A 243 9.23 -11.67 -7.57
N ALA A 244 10.41 -12.14 -7.14
CA ALA A 244 11.65 -11.41 -7.32
C ALA A 244 12.74 -12.33 -7.85
N SER A 245 13.59 -11.81 -8.74
CA SER A 245 14.82 -12.47 -9.16
C SER A 245 15.86 -12.37 -8.05
N MET A 246 16.66 -13.43 -7.85
CA MET A 246 17.72 -13.47 -6.86
C MET A 246 19.06 -13.24 -7.56
N GLU A 247 19.62 -12.03 -7.45
CA GLU A 247 20.90 -11.66 -8.06
C GLU A 247 22.11 -11.78 -7.11
N ASP A 248 21.89 -12.00 -5.80
CA ASP A 248 22.96 -12.21 -4.84
C ASP A 248 23.67 -13.55 -5.10
N LYS A 249 24.74 -13.50 -5.91
CA LYS A 249 25.54 -14.68 -6.25
C LYS A 249 26.16 -15.36 -5.03
N ALA A 250 26.56 -14.59 -4.02
CA ALA A 250 27.17 -15.15 -2.82
C ALA A 250 26.14 -15.92 -1.99
N PHE A 251 24.91 -15.41 -1.91
CA PHE A 251 23.83 -16.09 -1.24
C PHE A 251 23.36 -17.33 -2.03
N ASN A 252 23.21 -17.22 -3.36
CA ASN A 252 22.84 -18.34 -4.21
C ASN A 252 23.84 -19.50 -4.07
N ASN A 253 25.15 -19.21 -4.08
CA ASN A 253 26.19 -20.22 -3.88
C ASN A 253 26.07 -20.94 -2.54
N LYS A 254 25.71 -20.25 -1.46
CA LYS A 254 25.48 -20.86 -0.13
C LYS A 254 24.25 -21.76 -0.15
N VAL A 255 23.20 -21.36 -0.86
CA VAL A 255 21.98 -22.15 -1.03
C VAL A 255 22.26 -23.43 -1.81
N GLU A 256 22.97 -23.33 -2.95
CA GLU A 256 23.35 -24.46 -3.79
C GLU A 256 24.25 -25.48 -3.05
N LYS A 257 25.13 -24.99 -2.19
CA LYS A 257 25.99 -25.85 -1.35
C LYS A 257 25.27 -26.45 -0.11
N GLY A 258 23.99 -26.11 0.09
CA GLY A 258 23.23 -26.55 1.25
C GLY A 258 23.67 -25.92 2.57
N GLU A 259 24.45 -24.82 2.52
CA GLU A 259 24.90 -24.10 3.72
C GLU A 259 23.76 -23.26 4.35
N VAL A 260 22.70 -23.04 3.61
CA VAL A 260 21.51 -22.27 4.03
C VAL A 260 20.28 -23.19 3.94
N SER A 261 19.57 -23.32 5.06
CA SER A 261 18.30 -24.04 5.14
C SER A 261 17.14 -23.06 5.39
N PHE A 262 16.00 -23.35 4.79
CA PHE A 262 14.78 -22.56 4.92
C PHE A 262 13.69 -23.37 5.63
N THR A 263 12.99 -22.70 6.53
CA THR A 263 11.82 -23.24 7.21
C THR A 263 10.64 -22.31 6.91
N ASN A 264 9.44 -22.87 6.90
CA ASN A 264 8.24 -22.05 6.70
C ASN A 264 8.15 -20.95 7.78
N GLY A 265 8.04 -19.70 7.34
CA GLY A 265 8.03 -18.52 8.21
C GLY A 265 9.40 -17.85 8.38
N ASP A 266 10.49 -18.40 7.85
CA ASP A 266 11.78 -17.73 7.86
C ASP A 266 11.68 -16.40 7.07
N MET A 267 12.34 -15.38 7.60
CA MET A 267 12.39 -14.06 7.01
C MET A 267 13.80 -13.73 6.52
N LEU A 268 13.87 -13.05 5.41
CA LEU A 268 15.11 -12.45 4.88
C LEU A 268 15.02 -10.94 4.97
N ARG A 269 16.03 -10.31 5.53
CA ARG A 269 16.28 -8.89 5.32
C ARG A 269 17.08 -8.75 4.04
N VAL A 270 16.49 -8.10 3.06
CA VAL A 270 17.05 -8.01 1.71
C VAL A 270 17.16 -6.56 1.26
N ARG A 271 18.12 -6.32 0.37
CA ARG A 271 18.12 -5.13 -0.47
C ARG A 271 17.40 -5.49 -1.76
N LEU A 272 16.31 -4.79 -2.01
CA LEU A 272 15.40 -5.02 -3.11
C LEU A 272 15.47 -3.86 -4.09
N ARG A 273 15.83 -4.13 -5.33
CA ARG A 273 15.69 -3.20 -6.43
C ARG A 273 14.30 -3.38 -7.02
N VAL A 274 13.56 -2.28 -7.07
CA VAL A 274 12.22 -2.22 -7.64
C VAL A 274 12.29 -1.32 -8.86
N SER A 275 12.04 -1.89 -10.02
CA SER A 275 11.97 -1.16 -11.29
C SER A 275 10.51 -1.08 -11.72
N GLN A 276 10.03 0.13 -11.95
CA GLN A 276 8.67 0.41 -12.38
C GLN A 276 8.70 1.10 -13.74
N PHE A 277 7.87 0.63 -14.65
CA PHE A 277 7.86 1.11 -16.02
C PHE A 277 6.47 1.00 -16.63
N ILE A 278 6.25 1.75 -17.71
CA ILE A 278 5.02 1.67 -18.50
C ILE A 278 5.35 0.89 -19.76
N LYS A 279 4.69 -0.26 -19.93
CA LYS A 279 4.76 -1.07 -21.15
C LYS A 279 3.38 -1.15 -21.77
N ASP A 280 3.29 -0.87 -23.07
CA ASP A 280 2.03 -0.87 -23.83
C ASP A 280 0.91 -0.05 -23.12
N GLY A 281 1.28 1.05 -22.46
CA GLY A 281 0.38 1.89 -21.69
C GLY A 281 -0.12 1.31 -20.37
N LYS A 282 0.48 0.19 -19.91
CA LYS A 282 0.17 -0.44 -18.61
C LYS A 282 1.36 -0.29 -17.66
N LEU A 283 1.09 0.04 -16.41
CA LEU A 283 2.10 0.04 -15.35
C LEU A 283 2.53 -1.39 -15.07
N SER A 284 3.84 -1.61 -15.04
CA SER A 284 4.47 -2.89 -14.74
C SER A 284 5.60 -2.70 -13.73
N SER A 285 5.97 -3.77 -13.02
CA SER A 285 7.06 -3.73 -12.04
C SER A 285 7.86 -4.99 -12.02
N GLU A 286 9.14 -4.82 -11.76
CA GLU A 286 10.09 -5.90 -11.53
C GLU A 286 10.75 -5.74 -10.17
N TYR A 287 10.89 -6.87 -9.49
CA TYR A 287 11.57 -6.95 -8.21
C TYR A 287 12.82 -7.81 -8.35
N VAL A 288 13.94 -7.30 -7.82
CA VAL A 288 15.22 -8.00 -7.84
C VAL A 288 15.85 -7.92 -6.45
N VAL A 289 16.13 -9.06 -5.84
CA VAL A 289 16.92 -9.12 -4.62
C VAL A 289 18.39 -8.99 -5.01
N THR A 290 18.96 -7.79 -4.79
CA THR A 290 20.36 -7.51 -5.11
C THR A 290 21.31 -8.01 -4.03
N LYS A 291 20.83 -8.07 -2.77
CA LYS A 291 21.62 -8.58 -1.63
C LYS A 291 20.74 -9.12 -0.52
N VAL A 292 21.12 -10.25 0.04
CA VAL A 292 20.57 -10.77 1.28
C VAL A 292 21.47 -10.28 2.42
N LEU A 293 20.90 -9.47 3.31
CA LEU A 293 21.62 -8.84 4.43
C LEU A 293 21.62 -9.73 5.66
N GLU A 294 20.50 -10.40 5.94
CA GLU A 294 20.30 -11.20 7.14
C GLU A 294 19.21 -12.26 6.90
N GLN A 295 19.41 -13.46 7.44
CA GLN A 295 18.34 -14.47 7.56
C GLN A 295 17.88 -14.52 9.01
N ARG A 296 16.59 -14.33 9.25
CA ARG A 296 15.95 -14.49 10.55
C ARG A 296 15.13 -15.76 10.57
N LYS A 297 15.55 -16.71 11.39
CA LYS A 297 14.78 -17.94 11.63
C LYS A 297 13.64 -17.66 12.58
N VAL A 298 12.48 -18.26 12.30
CA VAL A 298 11.36 -18.22 13.25
C VAL A 298 11.79 -18.92 14.55
N PRO A 299 11.56 -18.33 15.73
CA PRO A 299 11.77 -19.02 16.98
C PRO A 299 10.97 -20.31 16.98
N LYS A 300 11.61 -21.44 17.31
CA LYS A 300 10.89 -22.71 17.46
C LYS A 300 9.77 -22.50 18.47
N GLN A 301 8.56 -22.79 18.06
CA GLN A 301 7.41 -22.78 18.97
C GLN A 301 7.70 -23.81 20.07
N ILE A 302 7.93 -23.34 21.29
CA ILE A 302 8.03 -24.21 22.46
C ILE A 302 6.61 -24.72 22.68
N LYS A 303 6.40 -26.02 22.45
CA LYS A 303 5.17 -26.67 22.91
C LYS A 303 5.19 -26.59 24.43
N LEU A 304 4.34 -25.77 25.00
CA LEU A 304 4.05 -25.82 26.42
C LEU A 304 3.28 -27.11 26.63
N ASP A 305 3.95 -28.09 27.23
CA ASP A 305 3.32 -29.34 27.65
C ASP A 305 2.51 -29.04 28.93
N PHE A 306 1.22 -28.80 28.75
CA PHE A 306 0.27 -28.69 29.86
C PHE A 306 -0.18 -30.10 30.30
N SER A 307 0.78 -31.00 30.63
CA SER A 307 0.44 -32.20 31.34
C SER A 307 0.10 -31.81 32.80
N TYR A 308 -1.17 -31.54 33.01
CA TYR A 308 -1.73 -31.43 34.34
C TYR A 308 -1.61 -32.80 34.99
N ARG A 309 -0.63 -32.98 35.87
CA ARG A 309 -0.63 -34.07 36.83
C ARG A 309 -1.76 -33.78 37.83
N ALA A 310 -2.86 -34.49 37.68
CA ALA A 310 -3.80 -34.70 38.76
C ALA A 310 -3.10 -35.65 39.76
N ASP A 311 -2.35 -35.08 40.70
CA ASP A 311 -1.85 -35.84 41.85
C ASP A 311 -3.02 -36.07 42.81
N ASP A 312 -3.39 -37.33 42.93
CA ASP A 312 -3.97 -38.03 44.06
C ASP A 312 -4.43 -37.19 45.26
N GLU A 313 -5.72 -37.01 45.39
CA GLU A 313 -6.32 -36.94 46.71
C GLU A 313 -6.86 -38.32 47.11
N ASN A 314 -5.94 -39.18 47.61
CA ASN A 314 -6.27 -40.17 48.59
C ASN A 314 -6.12 -39.51 49.96
N LEU A 315 -7.20 -39.16 50.58
CA LEU A 315 -7.29 -38.98 52.01
C LEU A 315 -8.37 -39.91 52.56
N HIS A 316 -7.84 -40.96 53.20
CA HIS A 316 -8.56 -41.80 54.13
C HIS A 316 -8.93 -41.01 55.38
N ASP A 317 -10.06 -41.41 55.92
CA ASP A 317 -10.71 -41.26 57.22
C ASP A 317 -11.72 -40.15 57.38
#